data_934e039c5018dcb8a08251d920e7230a
#
_entry.id   934e039c5018dcb8a08251d920e7230a
#
_cell.length_a   1.000
_cell.length_b   1.000
_cell.length_c   1.000
_cell.angle_alpha   90.00
_cell.angle_beta   90.00
_cell.angle_gamma   90.00
#
_symmetry.space_group_name_H-M   'P 1'
#
loop_
_entity.id
_entity.type
_entity.pdbx_description
1 polymer ?
#
loop_
_entity_poly.entity_id
_entity_poly.type
_entity_poly.pdbx_seq_one_letter_code
_entity_poly.pdbx_strand_id
1 'polypeptide(L)'
;MIAPAALFAVVLLAACGEAPDPEARAAAGGDAEAASLAEEARERLEASEGGRLVLQAIEAHGGLEAWYEAPTSSYTWEYANVDADLRFKSFLVADNRSREVYHHLTLTGSFGDPDSVDARFAWDGTDAWMHPPEIEQPNPRFWGISGYYFQQIPFVLADPGVNYRVLPDEELDGTTYQMVRAYFDHEVGESPGDSYTLYVHPETGIVDAIRYTVSFGRDVEPDADLPETLFYYDDHVTVDGLTVATAFRGYDFTEDGERGEFKNEAFADSISFRRPFDPTGMEPPEGARFVAPPGS
;
A
#
# COMPACT_ATOMS: atom_id res chain seq x y z
N MET A 1 -13.39 86.89 -10.99
CA MET A 1 -12.29 85.98 -11.38
C MET A 1 -12.67 84.61 -10.85
N ILE A 2 -13.17 83.79 -11.79
CA ILE A 2 -13.67 82.45 -11.52
C ILE A 2 -12.61 81.49 -12.03
N ALA A 3 -12.03 80.65 -11.15
CA ALA A 3 -11.10 79.60 -11.49
C ALA A 3 -11.85 78.32 -11.92
N PRO A 4 -11.42 77.59 -12.95
CA PRO A 4 -12.07 76.35 -13.34
C PRO A 4 -11.59 75.17 -12.51
N ALA A 5 -12.52 74.39 -12.04
CA ALA A 5 -12.29 73.09 -11.37
C ALA A 5 -11.81 72.03 -12.40
N ALA A 6 -10.69 71.43 -12.16
CA ALA A 6 -10.19 70.29 -12.97
C ALA A 6 -10.83 69.01 -12.46
N LEU A 7 -11.55 68.32 -13.35
CA LEU A 7 -12.16 67.01 -13.12
C LEU A 7 -11.12 65.94 -13.42
N PHE A 8 -10.62 65.27 -12.36
CA PHE A 8 -9.79 64.05 -12.53
C PHE A 8 -10.69 62.85 -12.75
N ALA A 9 -10.65 62.32 -13.96
CA ALA A 9 -11.26 61.00 -14.28
C ALA A 9 -10.33 59.90 -13.83
N VAL A 10 -10.71 59.14 -12.80
CA VAL A 10 -10.04 57.90 -12.40
C VAL A 10 -10.51 56.79 -13.34
N VAL A 11 -9.65 56.37 -14.26
CA VAL A 11 -9.85 55.16 -15.08
C VAL A 11 -9.54 53.96 -14.21
N LEU A 12 -10.56 53.26 -13.72
CA LEU A 12 -10.44 51.90 -13.15
C LEU A 12 -10.21 50.94 -14.33
N LEU A 13 -8.97 50.52 -14.51
CA LEU A 13 -8.61 49.33 -15.28
C LEU A 13 -9.07 48.11 -14.49
N ALA A 14 -10.23 47.59 -14.80
CA ALA A 14 -10.62 46.23 -14.38
C ALA A 14 -9.76 45.26 -15.18
N ALA A 15 -8.74 44.69 -14.53
CA ALA A 15 -8.07 43.53 -15.04
C ALA A 15 -9.04 42.36 -14.98
N CYS A 16 -9.67 42.02 -16.09
CA CYS A 16 -10.33 40.74 -16.28
C CYS A 16 -9.23 39.66 -16.31
N GLY A 17 -8.86 39.15 -15.16
CA GLY A 17 -8.14 37.89 -15.05
C GLY A 17 -9.07 36.78 -15.56
N GLU A 18 -8.66 36.11 -16.61
CA GLU A 18 -9.32 34.91 -17.11
C GLU A 18 -9.44 33.91 -15.96
N ALA A 19 -10.63 33.36 -15.72
CA ALA A 19 -10.82 32.35 -14.67
C ALA A 19 -9.96 31.16 -15.06
N PRO A 20 -9.21 30.58 -14.10
CA PRO A 20 -8.35 29.42 -14.39
C PRO A 20 -9.20 28.27 -14.91
N ASP A 21 -8.60 27.53 -15.85
CA ASP A 21 -9.17 26.35 -16.49
C ASP A 21 -9.74 25.39 -15.42
N PRO A 22 -10.92 24.80 -15.63
CA PRO A 22 -11.49 23.81 -14.70
C PRO A 22 -10.56 22.65 -14.38
N GLU A 23 -9.75 22.17 -15.36
CA GLU A 23 -8.74 21.12 -15.14
C GLU A 23 -7.60 21.61 -14.25
N ALA A 24 -7.12 22.84 -14.45
CA ALA A 24 -6.10 23.44 -13.59
C ALA A 24 -6.61 23.71 -12.15
N ARG A 25 -7.91 23.98 -12.00
CA ARG A 25 -8.56 24.11 -10.68
C ARG A 25 -8.69 22.75 -9.97
N ALA A 26 -9.04 21.70 -10.71
CA ALA A 26 -9.15 20.34 -10.17
C ALA A 26 -7.76 19.83 -9.76
N ALA A 27 -6.73 20.04 -10.59
CA ALA A 27 -5.35 19.68 -10.24
C ALA A 27 -4.85 20.43 -8.99
N ALA A 28 -5.03 21.76 -8.94
CA ALA A 28 -4.62 22.55 -7.76
C ALA A 28 -5.40 22.17 -6.48
N GLY A 29 -6.65 21.69 -6.61
CA GLY A 29 -7.45 21.16 -5.51
C GLY A 29 -6.90 19.80 -5.02
N GLY A 30 -6.48 18.94 -5.93
CA GLY A 30 -5.87 17.66 -5.64
C GLY A 30 -4.51 17.79 -4.94
N ASP A 31 -3.67 18.70 -5.42
CA ASP A 31 -2.35 18.96 -4.82
C ASP A 31 -2.49 19.51 -3.38
N ALA A 32 -3.46 20.39 -3.13
CA ALA A 32 -3.69 20.93 -1.79
C ALA A 32 -4.22 19.87 -0.81
N GLU A 33 -5.07 18.96 -1.28
CA GLU A 33 -5.55 17.83 -0.50
C GLU A 33 -4.42 16.84 -0.18
N ALA A 34 -3.60 16.48 -1.17
CA ALA A 34 -2.43 15.62 -0.98
C ALA A 34 -1.46 16.20 0.05
N ALA A 35 -1.16 17.51 -0.02
CA ALA A 35 -0.31 18.19 0.94
C ALA A 35 -0.89 18.16 2.36
N SER A 36 -2.22 18.33 2.52
CA SER A 36 -2.88 18.23 3.83
C SER A 36 -2.77 16.83 4.42
N LEU A 37 -2.99 15.80 3.61
CA LEU A 37 -2.88 14.40 4.03
C LEU A 37 -1.44 14.03 4.42
N ALA A 38 -0.45 14.52 3.67
CA ALA A 38 0.96 14.32 3.98
C ALA A 38 1.33 14.94 5.32
N GLU A 39 0.88 16.17 5.61
CA GLU A 39 1.13 16.86 6.88
C GLU A 39 0.44 16.14 8.06
N GLU A 40 -0.82 15.74 7.92
CA GLU A 40 -1.53 14.98 8.94
C GLU A 40 -0.84 13.63 9.24
N ALA A 41 -0.34 12.94 8.21
CA ALA A 41 0.43 11.71 8.37
C ALA A 41 1.77 11.98 9.07
N ARG A 42 2.46 13.05 8.70
CA ARG A 42 3.70 13.49 9.34
C ARG A 42 3.51 13.75 10.83
N GLU A 43 2.50 14.51 11.20
CA GLU A 43 2.17 14.81 12.60
C GLU A 43 1.91 13.51 13.40
N ARG A 44 1.17 12.55 12.84
CA ARG A 44 0.93 11.25 13.49
C ARG A 44 2.22 10.45 13.69
N LEU A 45 3.07 10.38 12.67
CA LEU A 45 4.33 9.65 12.72
C LEU A 45 5.32 10.29 13.70
N GLU A 46 5.42 11.61 13.73
CA GLU A 46 6.30 12.34 14.64
C GLU A 46 5.90 12.22 16.12
N ALA A 47 4.65 11.85 16.41
CA ALA A 47 4.14 11.73 17.77
C ALA A 47 4.84 10.65 18.62
N SER A 48 5.52 9.67 17.99
CA SER A 48 6.21 8.59 18.69
C SER A 48 7.61 8.32 18.15
N GLU A 49 8.46 7.65 18.91
CA GLU A 49 9.80 7.26 18.46
C GLU A 49 9.73 6.26 17.30
N GLY A 50 8.85 5.26 17.40
CA GLY A 50 8.65 4.28 16.33
C GLY A 50 8.06 4.90 15.07
N GLY A 51 7.11 5.85 15.21
CA GLY A 51 6.57 6.58 14.08
C GLY A 51 7.63 7.40 13.36
N ARG A 52 8.56 8.04 14.08
CA ARG A 52 9.69 8.76 13.46
C ARG A 52 10.62 7.84 12.67
N LEU A 53 10.83 6.60 13.11
CA LEU A 53 11.63 5.62 12.37
C LEU A 53 10.88 5.17 11.09
N VAL A 54 9.56 4.97 11.15
CA VAL A 54 8.74 4.71 9.97
C VAL A 54 8.75 5.90 9.00
N LEU A 55 8.65 7.14 9.52
CA LEU A 55 8.77 8.34 8.69
C LEU A 55 10.13 8.42 7.99
N GLN A 56 11.21 8.12 8.69
CA GLN A 56 12.55 8.04 8.08
C GLN A 56 12.60 7.04 6.92
N ALA A 57 11.99 5.87 7.09
CA ALA A 57 11.88 4.88 6.03
C ALA A 57 11.04 5.40 4.85
N ILE A 58 9.88 6.02 5.10
CA ILE A 58 9.04 6.62 4.06
C ILE A 58 9.81 7.69 3.27
N GLU A 59 10.55 8.56 3.95
CA GLU A 59 11.35 9.60 3.30
C GLU A 59 12.46 9.00 2.42
N ALA A 60 13.08 7.90 2.85
CA ALA A 60 14.07 7.17 2.05
C ALA A 60 13.46 6.51 0.81
N HIS A 61 12.19 6.16 0.86
CA HIS A 61 11.43 5.56 -0.24
C HIS A 61 10.78 6.58 -1.19
N GLY A 62 10.95 7.91 -0.96
CA GLY A 62 10.45 8.97 -1.85
C GLY A 62 9.59 10.02 -1.16
N GLY A 63 9.16 9.77 0.07
CA GLY A 63 8.51 10.73 0.95
C GLY A 63 6.98 10.70 0.92
N LEU A 64 6.40 11.30 1.98
CA LEU A 64 4.95 11.39 2.14
C LEU A 64 4.29 12.22 1.03
N GLU A 65 4.91 13.32 0.62
CA GLU A 65 4.39 14.19 -0.43
C GLU A 65 4.19 13.42 -1.73
N ALA A 66 5.23 12.72 -2.21
CA ALA A 66 5.15 11.93 -3.44
C ALA A 66 4.13 10.79 -3.32
N TRP A 67 4.02 10.17 -2.13
CA TRP A 67 3.02 9.14 -1.89
C TRP A 67 1.58 9.66 -1.96
N TYR A 68 1.27 10.76 -1.30
CA TYR A 68 -0.07 11.34 -1.33
C TYR A 68 -0.42 12.05 -2.64
N GLU A 69 0.58 12.45 -3.44
CA GLU A 69 0.38 12.90 -4.82
C GLU A 69 0.11 11.74 -5.78
N ALA A 70 0.46 10.51 -5.42
CA ALA A 70 0.20 9.32 -6.23
C ALA A 70 -1.23 8.82 -6.01
N PRO A 71 -2.17 9.03 -6.97
CA PRO A 71 -3.58 8.67 -6.76
C PRO A 71 -3.80 7.16 -6.73
N THR A 72 -2.91 6.42 -7.39
CA THR A 72 -3.07 4.98 -7.61
C THR A 72 -1.74 4.25 -7.55
N SER A 73 -1.81 2.95 -7.29
CA SER A 73 -0.72 2.00 -7.52
C SER A 73 -1.20 0.94 -8.50
N SER A 74 -0.42 0.67 -9.55
CA SER A 74 -0.74 -0.41 -10.49
C SER A 74 0.51 -1.18 -10.87
N TYR A 75 0.40 -2.49 -10.92
CA TYR A 75 1.51 -3.39 -11.27
C TYR A 75 1.00 -4.81 -11.54
N THR A 76 1.84 -5.61 -12.18
CA THR A 76 1.66 -7.06 -12.22
C THR A 76 2.24 -7.64 -10.94
N TRP A 77 1.45 -8.45 -10.24
CA TRP A 77 1.86 -9.18 -9.05
C TRP A 77 1.81 -10.69 -9.32
N GLU A 78 2.93 -11.35 -9.18
CA GLU A 78 3.02 -12.81 -9.20
C GLU A 78 3.43 -13.28 -7.81
N TYR A 79 2.67 -14.20 -7.23
CA TYR A 79 2.91 -14.76 -5.90
C TYR A 79 2.88 -16.28 -5.96
N ALA A 80 3.81 -16.91 -5.25
CA ALA A 80 3.87 -18.36 -5.10
C ALA A 80 4.17 -18.74 -3.65
N ASN A 81 3.47 -19.74 -3.12
CA ASN A 81 3.61 -20.24 -1.75
C ASN A 81 3.63 -21.76 -1.74
N VAL A 82 4.71 -22.33 -1.18
CA VAL A 82 4.94 -23.76 -1.12
C VAL A 82 3.96 -24.45 -0.18
N ASP A 83 3.77 -23.89 1.01
CA ASP A 83 2.93 -24.48 2.06
C ASP A 83 1.45 -24.46 1.70
N ALA A 84 1.01 -23.39 1.04
CA ALA A 84 -0.36 -23.25 0.56
C ALA A 84 -0.62 -23.95 -0.78
N ASP A 85 0.42 -24.53 -1.40
CA ASP A 85 0.38 -25.06 -2.76
C ASP A 85 -0.33 -24.11 -3.74
N LEU A 86 0.07 -22.84 -3.73
CA LEU A 86 -0.59 -21.77 -4.48
C LEU A 86 0.42 -21.00 -5.33
N ARG A 87 0.06 -20.75 -6.58
CA ARG A 87 0.69 -19.76 -7.45
C ARG A 87 -0.37 -19.00 -8.21
N PHE A 88 -0.26 -17.66 -8.25
CA PHE A 88 -1.13 -16.84 -9.09
C PHE A 88 -0.39 -15.62 -9.64
N LYS A 89 -0.91 -15.08 -10.74
CA LYS A 89 -0.44 -13.84 -11.35
C LYS A 89 -1.62 -12.96 -11.74
N SER A 90 -1.60 -11.70 -11.31
CA SER A 90 -2.63 -10.73 -11.66
C SER A 90 -2.01 -9.36 -11.96
N PHE A 91 -2.62 -8.62 -12.87
CA PHE A 91 -2.42 -7.19 -12.96
C PHE A 91 -3.44 -6.51 -12.04
N LEU A 92 -2.97 -5.67 -11.12
CA LEU A 92 -3.83 -4.96 -10.18
C LEU A 92 -3.76 -3.45 -10.38
N VAL A 93 -4.84 -2.78 -10.01
CA VAL A 93 -4.92 -1.33 -9.86
C VAL A 93 -5.61 -1.04 -8.54
N ALA A 94 -4.92 -0.30 -7.68
CA ALA A 94 -5.42 0.16 -6.39
C ALA A 94 -5.59 1.67 -6.38
N ASP A 95 -6.66 2.16 -5.79
CA ASP A 95 -6.78 3.55 -5.38
C ASP A 95 -6.03 3.74 -4.04
N ASN A 96 -5.03 4.62 -4.02
CA ASN A 96 -4.17 4.80 -2.84
C ASN A 96 -4.87 5.51 -1.68
N ARG A 97 -6.08 6.05 -1.86
CA ARG A 97 -6.86 6.75 -0.83
C ARG A 97 -7.97 5.88 -0.25
N SER A 98 -8.83 5.33 -1.13
CA SER A 98 -9.94 4.47 -0.70
C SER A 98 -9.49 3.05 -0.33
N ARG A 99 -8.32 2.61 -0.82
CA ARG A 99 -7.82 1.23 -0.74
C ARG A 99 -8.66 0.22 -1.54
N GLU A 100 -9.54 0.68 -2.42
CA GLU A 100 -10.23 -0.17 -3.39
C GLU A 100 -9.23 -0.76 -4.38
N VAL A 101 -9.31 -2.05 -4.62
CA VAL A 101 -8.38 -2.77 -5.52
C VAL A 101 -9.15 -3.71 -6.42
N TYR A 102 -8.88 -3.65 -7.73
CA TYR A 102 -9.34 -4.67 -8.67
C TYR A 102 -8.17 -5.35 -9.37
N HIS A 103 -8.37 -6.61 -9.73
CA HIS A 103 -7.38 -7.46 -10.35
C HIS A 103 -7.88 -8.07 -11.65
N HIS A 104 -6.99 -8.17 -12.63
CA HIS A 104 -7.11 -9.06 -13.76
C HIS A 104 -6.18 -10.25 -13.57
N LEU A 105 -6.74 -11.39 -13.22
CA LEU A 105 -6.03 -12.63 -12.94
C LEU A 105 -5.75 -13.37 -14.25
N THR A 106 -4.49 -13.67 -14.50
CA THR A 106 -4.03 -14.31 -15.73
C THR A 106 -3.48 -15.72 -15.54
N LEU A 107 -3.20 -16.10 -14.29
CA LEU A 107 -2.65 -17.41 -13.92
C LEU A 107 -3.08 -17.73 -12.50
N THR A 108 -3.52 -18.98 -12.24
CA THR A 108 -3.74 -19.49 -10.88
C THR A 108 -3.69 -21.01 -10.86
N GLY A 109 -3.34 -21.59 -9.71
CA GLY A 109 -3.30 -23.04 -9.51
C GLY A 109 -2.29 -23.44 -8.44
N SER A 110 -1.83 -24.68 -8.51
CA SER A 110 -0.81 -25.20 -7.60
C SER A 110 0.54 -24.51 -7.81
N PHE A 111 1.39 -24.55 -6.79
CA PHE A 111 2.72 -23.94 -6.81
C PHE A 111 3.56 -24.35 -8.04
N GLY A 112 3.54 -25.64 -8.40
CA GLY A 112 4.38 -26.19 -9.49
C GLY A 112 3.71 -26.29 -10.85
N ASP A 113 2.37 -26.17 -10.94
CA ASP A 113 1.59 -26.39 -12.17
C ASP A 113 0.35 -25.49 -12.22
N PRO A 114 0.52 -24.16 -12.32
CA PRO A 114 -0.59 -23.22 -12.43
C PRO A 114 -1.16 -23.17 -13.86
N ASP A 115 -2.47 -22.97 -13.95
CA ASP A 115 -3.20 -22.81 -15.21
C ASP A 115 -3.31 -21.34 -15.62
N SER A 116 -3.30 -21.09 -16.94
CA SER A 116 -3.69 -19.77 -17.47
C SER A 116 -5.18 -19.58 -17.37
N VAL A 117 -5.60 -18.41 -16.89
CA VAL A 117 -7.01 -18.03 -16.73
C VAL A 117 -7.25 -16.64 -17.26
N ASP A 118 -8.52 -16.31 -17.50
CA ASP A 118 -8.99 -14.93 -17.75
C ASP A 118 -10.09 -14.66 -16.72
N ALA A 119 -9.68 -14.07 -15.61
CA ALA A 119 -10.57 -13.86 -14.48
C ALA A 119 -10.37 -12.48 -13.86
N ARG A 120 -11.35 -12.03 -13.09
CA ARG A 120 -11.29 -10.77 -12.37
C ARG A 120 -11.73 -10.95 -10.94
N PHE A 121 -11.14 -10.20 -10.04
CA PHE A 121 -11.58 -10.09 -8.66
C PHE A 121 -11.32 -8.69 -8.13
N ALA A 122 -12.08 -8.30 -7.12
CA ALA A 122 -11.90 -7.01 -6.46
C ALA A 122 -12.24 -7.09 -4.98
N TRP A 123 -11.73 -6.08 -4.26
CA TRP A 123 -12.01 -5.83 -2.84
C TRP A 123 -12.17 -4.33 -2.64
N ASP A 124 -13.25 -3.91 -1.94
CA ASP A 124 -13.60 -2.49 -1.73
C ASP A 124 -13.58 -2.05 -0.26
N GLY A 125 -13.01 -2.87 0.62
CA GLY A 125 -13.02 -2.63 2.07
C GLY A 125 -14.20 -3.29 2.79
N THR A 126 -15.23 -3.71 2.06
CA THR A 126 -16.46 -4.32 2.59
C THR A 126 -16.78 -5.61 1.86
N ASP A 127 -16.85 -5.54 0.55
CA ASP A 127 -17.17 -6.65 -0.32
C ASP A 127 -15.96 -7.14 -1.11
N ALA A 128 -15.88 -8.44 -1.30
CA ALA A 128 -14.92 -9.09 -2.19
C ALA A 128 -15.64 -10.04 -3.13
N TRP A 129 -15.27 -10.03 -4.40
CA TRP A 129 -15.87 -10.91 -5.40
C TRP A 129 -14.84 -11.50 -6.36
N MET A 130 -15.17 -12.65 -6.97
CA MET A 130 -14.41 -13.34 -7.99
C MET A 130 -15.31 -13.70 -9.18
N HIS A 131 -14.81 -13.53 -10.39
CA HIS A 131 -15.46 -13.95 -11.63
C HIS A 131 -14.41 -14.50 -12.61
N PRO A 132 -14.64 -15.67 -13.22
CA PRO A 132 -15.83 -16.53 -13.07
C PRO A 132 -15.90 -17.20 -11.69
N PRO A 133 -17.11 -17.56 -11.22
CA PRO A 133 -17.37 -17.98 -9.84
C PRO A 133 -16.75 -19.34 -9.44
N GLU A 134 -16.38 -20.17 -10.40
CA GLU A 134 -15.73 -21.48 -10.20
C GLU A 134 -14.26 -21.36 -9.79
N ILE A 135 -13.63 -20.21 -9.98
CA ILE A 135 -12.26 -19.98 -9.53
C ILE A 135 -12.28 -19.75 -8.03
N GLU A 136 -11.69 -20.66 -7.27
CA GLU A 136 -11.68 -20.62 -5.81
C GLU A 136 -10.44 -19.88 -5.26
N GLN A 137 -9.31 -19.95 -5.98
CA GLN A 137 -8.05 -19.32 -5.60
C GLN A 137 -7.52 -18.39 -6.70
N PRO A 138 -6.88 -17.27 -6.33
CA PRO A 138 -6.66 -16.78 -4.96
C PRO A 138 -7.97 -16.33 -4.28
N ASN A 139 -8.07 -16.44 -2.94
CA ASN A 139 -9.22 -15.91 -2.22
C ASN A 139 -9.28 -14.37 -2.38
N PRO A 140 -10.30 -13.80 -3.03
CA PRO A 140 -10.34 -12.37 -3.34
C PRO A 140 -10.42 -11.48 -2.10
N ARG A 141 -10.95 -11.97 -0.98
CA ARG A 141 -11.04 -11.19 0.24
C ARG A 141 -9.69 -11.02 0.93
N PHE A 142 -8.85 -12.04 0.89
CA PHE A 142 -7.49 -11.97 1.43
C PHE A 142 -6.53 -11.31 0.42
N TRP A 143 -6.51 -11.82 -0.82
CA TRP A 143 -5.54 -11.38 -1.83
C TRP A 143 -5.93 -10.10 -2.55
N GLY A 144 -7.19 -9.63 -2.40
CA GLY A 144 -7.64 -8.37 -2.96
C GLY A 144 -6.78 -7.19 -2.53
N ILE A 145 -6.33 -7.19 -1.26
CA ILE A 145 -5.54 -6.10 -0.70
C ILE A 145 -4.12 -6.51 -0.26
N SER A 146 -3.87 -7.81 0.02
CA SER A 146 -2.59 -8.22 0.62
C SER A 146 -1.38 -7.91 -0.26
N GLY A 147 -1.47 -8.17 -1.57
CA GLY A 147 -0.39 -7.85 -2.50
C GLY A 147 -0.07 -6.35 -2.53
N TYR A 148 -1.11 -5.50 -2.43
CA TYR A 148 -0.96 -4.05 -2.33
C TYR A 148 -0.24 -3.66 -1.03
N TYR A 149 -0.64 -4.20 0.12
CA TYR A 149 0.02 -3.87 1.39
C TYR A 149 1.50 -4.22 1.38
N PHE A 150 1.87 -5.43 0.96
CA PHE A 150 3.27 -5.83 0.88
C PHE A 150 4.08 -4.96 -0.07
N GLN A 151 3.55 -4.64 -1.25
CA GLN A 151 4.24 -3.82 -2.23
C GLN A 151 4.42 -2.36 -1.76
N GLN A 152 3.47 -1.82 -0.97
CA GLN A 152 3.45 -0.41 -0.59
C GLN A 152 4.01 -0.12 0.81
N ILE A 153 4.59 -1.10 1.51
CA ILE A 153 5.42 -0.83 2.69
C ILE A 153 6.67 -0.04 2.24
N PRO A 154 7.05 1.07 2.94
CA PRO A 154 6.52 1.53 4.23
C PRO A 154 5.34 2.50 4.16
N PHE A 155 4.88 2.93 3.00
CA PHE A 155 3.91 4.03 2.84
C PHE A 155 2.56 3.77 3.52
N VAL A 156 2.01 2.56 3.38
CA VAL A 156 0.72 2.16 3.99
C VAL A 156 0.75 2.20 5.52
N LEU A 157 1.93 2.20 6.10
CA LEU A 157 2.09 2.31 7.55
C LEU A 157 1.93 3.75 8.08
N ALA A 158 1.74 4.75 7.20
CA ALA A 158 1.37 6.11 7.59
C ALA A 158 -0.14 6.28 7.81
N ASP A 159 -0.94 5.25 7.55
CA ASP A 159 -2.40 5.31 7.66
C ASP A 159 -2.86 5.52 9.12
N PRO A 160 -4.04 6.12 9.34
CA PRO A 160 -4.64 6.20 10.67
C PRO A 160 -4.88 4.82 11.29
N GLY A 161 -4.74 4.71 12.61
CA GLY A 161 -4.95 3.46 13.35
C GLY A 161 -3.74 2.51 13.36
N VAL A 162 -2.59 2.95 12.82
CA VAL A 162 -1.32 2.23 12.94
C VAL A 162 -0.56 2.71 14.17
N ASN A 163 -0.10 1.78 14.99
CA ASN A 163 0.70 2.02 16.18
C ASN A 163 2.12 1.49 15.98
N TYR A 164 3.09 2.05 16.71
CA TYR A 164 4.50 1.73 16.49
C TYR A 164 5.23 1.44 17.80
N ARG A 165 6.10 0.43 17.78
CA ARG A 165 7.00 0.10 18.87
C ARG A 165 8.42 -0.08 18.35
N VAL A 166 9.38 0.70 18.84
CA VAL A 166 10.80 0.47 18.56
C VAL A 166 11.23 -0.82 19.26
N LEU A 167 11.97 -1.64 18.54
CA LEU A 167 12.58 -2.86 19.07
C LEU A 167 14.10 -2.67 19.14
N PRO A 168 14.83 -3.52 19.90
CA PRO A 168 16.29 -3.57 19.84
C PRO A 168 16.78 -3.82 18.41
N ASP A 169 17.87 -3.19 18.03
CA ASP A 169 18.52 -3.45 16.74
C ASP A 169 18.81 -4.95 16.57
N GLU A 170 18.68 -5.44 15.34
CA GLU A 170 18.83 -6.86 15.02
C GLU A 170 19.78 -7.04 13.84
N GLU A 171 20.63 -8.06 13.90
CA GLU A 171 21.52 -8.44 12.81
C GLU A 171 20.81 -9.40 11.86
N LEU A 172 20.79 -9.05 10.57
CA LEU A 172 20.30 -9.91 9.49
C LEU A 172 21.33 -9.93 8.36
N ASP A 173 21.83 -11.11 8.00
CA ASP A 173 22.82 -11.33 6.94
C ASP A 173 24.07 -10.42 7.03
N GLY A 174 24.51 -10.11 8.27
CA GLY A 174 25.72 -9.30 8.55
C GLY A 174 25.51 -7.80 8.60
N THR A 175 24.28 -7.32 8.46
CA THR A 175 23.87 -5.92 8.62
C THR A 175 23.06 -5.76 9.90
N THR A 176 23.40 -4.76 10.72
CA THR A 176 22.61 -4.41 11.92
C THR A 176 21.55 -3.38 11.53
N TYR A 177 20.30 -3.75 11.66
CA TYR A 177 19.14 -2.92 11.27
C TYR A 177 18.51 -2.22 12.46
N GLN A 178 17.96 -1.03 12.23
CA GLN A 178 17.04 -0.39 13.15
C GLN A 178 15.67 -1.04 13.01
N MET A 179 15.05 -1.40 14.14
CA MET A 179 13.84 -2.21 14.13
C MET A 179 12.64 -1.44 14.64
N VAL A 180 11.53 -1.49 13.91
CA VAL A 180 10.24 -0.95 14.35
C VAL A 180 9.12 -1.93 14.01
N ARG A 181 8.27 -2.22 15.00
CA ARG A 181 7.04 -3.01 14.80
C ARG A 181 5.86 -2.06 14.65
N ALA A 182 5.16 -2.19 13.54
CA ALA A 182 3.86 -1.58 13.27
C ALA A 182 2.75 -2.61 13.53
N TYR A 183 1.70 -2.20 14.24
CA TYR A 183 0.52 -3.01 14.55
C TYR A 183 -0.73 -2.12 14.54
N PHE A 184 -1.91 -2.70 14.46
CA PHE A 184 -3.15 -1.98 14.16
C PHE A 184 -4.07 -1.89 15.37
N ASP A 185 -4.92 -0.85 15.40
CA ASP A 185 -6.04 -0.79 16.33
C ASP A 185 -7.06 -1.89 16.01
N HIS A 186 -7.80 -2.35 17.02
CA HIS A 186 -8.73 -3.48 16.89
C HIS A 186 -9.81 -3.31 15.79
N GLU A 187 -10.14 -2.07 15.44
CA GLU A 187 -11.19 -1.74 14.46
C GLU A 187 -10.61 -1.52 13.03
N VAL A 188 -9.31 -1.75 12.82
CA VAL A 188 -8.64 -1.52 11.54
C VAL A 188 -8.57 -2.81 10.73
N GLY A 189 -9.30 -2.84 9.60
CA GLY A 189 -9.28 -3.94 8.64
C GLY A 189 -9.89 -5.24 9.17
N GLU A 190 -9.64 -6.34 8.45
CA GLU A 190 -10.16 -7.67 8.75
C GLU A 190 -9.16 -8.57 9.48
N SER A 191 -7.97 -8.06 9.76
CA SER A 191 -6.84 -8.77 10.36
C SER A 191 -6.17 -7.92 11.44
N PRO A 192 -6.88 -7.51 12.51
CA PRO A 192 -6.32 -6.59 13.52
C PRO A 192 -5.13 -7.16 14.29
N GLY A 193 -4.94 -8.47 14.28
CA GLY A 193 -3.77 -9.14 14.87
C GLY A 193 -2.54 -9.18 13.96
N ASP A 194 -2.62 -8.68 12.73
CA ASP A 194 -1.45 -8.57 11.85
C ASP A 194 -0.48 -7.54 12.39
N SER A 195 0.80 -7.79 12.17
CA SER A 195 1.87 -6.85 12.49
C SER A 195 2.99 -6.93 11.47
N TYR A 196 3.72 -5.83 11.34
CA TYR A 196 4.88 -5.73 10.45
C TYR A 196 6.07 -5.19 11.24
N THR A 197 7.13 -5.98 11.38
CA THR A 197 8.39 -5.54 11.99
C THR A 197 9.38 -5.25 10.87
N LEU A 198 9.73 -3.98 10.69
CA LEU A 198 10.58 -3.49 9.61
C LEU A 198 12.05 -3.59 10.00
N TYR A 199 12.87 -4.04 9.06
CA TYR A 199 14.33 -3.95 9.06
C TYR A 199 14.71 -2.69 8.26
N VAL A 200 14.92 -1.59 8.95
CA VAL A 200 15.29 -0.30 8.36
C VAL A 200 16.80 -0.19 8.28
N HIS A 201 17.35 -0.11 7.08
CA HIS A 201 18.79 -0.05 6.87
C HIS A 201 19.38 1.23 7.48
N PRO A 202 20.41 1.15 8.35
CA PRO A 202 20.87 2.27 9.17
C PRO A 202 21.48 3.43 8.37
N GLU A 203 22.03 3.17 7.17
CA GLU A 203 22.68 4.18 6.34
C GLU A 203 21.74 4.75 5.27
N THR A 204 20.87 3.91 4.69
CA THR A 204 20.00 4.31 3.56
C THR A 204 18.59 4.66 3.98
N GLY A 205 18.09 4.11 5.08
CA GLY A 205 16.70 4.20 5.51
C GLY A 205 15.75 3.27 4.72
N ILE A 206 16.27 2.53 3.73
CA ILE A 206 15.45 1.59 2.95
C ILE A 206 15.02 0.40 3.82
N VAL A 207 13.85 -0.11 3.58
CA VAL A 207 13.34 -1.34 4.21
C VAL A 207 13.81 -2.53 3.38
N ASP A 208 14.77 -3.30 3.89
CA ASP A 208 15.35 -4.44 3.17
C ASP A 208 14.65 -5.76 3.51
N ALA A 209 13.92 -5.81 4.62
CA ALA A 209 13.12 -6.95 5.02
C ALA A 209 12.01 -6.53 5.99
N ILE A 210 11.02 -7.39 6.16
CA ILE A 210 10.05 -7.30 7.24
C ILE A 210 9.86 -8.67 7.89
N ARG A 211 9.42 -8.70 9.14
CA ARG A 211 8.69 -9.86 9.69
C ARG A 211 7.22 -9.51 9.74
N TYR A 212 6.37 -10.43 9.37
CA TYR A 212 4.94 -10.21 9.42
C TYR A 212 4.19 -11.40 10.01
N THR A 213 3.04 -11.11 10.60
CA THR A 213 2.09 -12.11 11.09
C THR A 213 0.85 -12.13 10.21
N VAL A 214 0.09 -13.22 10.20
CA VAL A 214 -1.19 -13.34 9.51
C VAL A 214 -2.25 -13.79 10.48
N SER A 215 -3.21 -12.93 10.75
CA SER A 215 -4.35 -13.19 11.64
C SER A 215 -5.68 -13.39 10.89
N PHE A 216 -5.71 -13.25 9.56
CA PHE A 216 -6.90 -13.39 8.76
C PHE A 216 -7.70 -14.66 9.09
N GLY A 217 -8.97 -14.49 9.46
CA GLY A 217 -9.85 -15.59 9.89
C GLY A 217 -9.60 -16.13 11.29
N ARG A 218 -8.75 -15.46 12.09
CA ARG A 218 -8.49 -15.79 13.51
C ARG A 218 -9.06 -14.68 14.39
N ASP A 219 -9.62 -15.07 15.53
CA ASP A 219 -10.06 -14.14 16.59
C ASP A 219 -8.90 -13.95 17.56
N VAL A 220 -8.10 -12.91 17.34
CA VAL A 220 -6.91 -12.57 18.13
C VAL A 220 -6.86 -11.08 18.43
N GLU A 221 -6.27 -10.75 19.58
CA GLU A 221 -6.05 -9.36 19.97
C GLU A 221 -5.01 -8.67 19.08
N PRO A 222 -5.09 -7.33 18.93
CA PRO A 222 -4.02 -6.55 18.30
C PRO A 222 -2.64 -6.84 18.91
N ASP A 223 -1.61 -6.86 18.07
CA ASP A 223 -0.23 -7.16 18.49
C ASP A 223 -0.07 -8.52 19.22
N ALA A 224 -0.92 -9.48 18.87
CA ALA A 224 -0.82 -10.84 19.39
C ALA A 224 0.51 -11.51 19.00
N ASP A 225 0.99 -12.39 19.86
CA ASP A 225 2.19 -13.20 19.58
C ASP A 225 1.82 -14.35 18.64
N LEU A 226 1.99 -14.12 17.33
CA LEU A 226 1.72 -15.06 16.26
C LEU A 226 3.02 -15.49 15.57
N PRO A 227 3.07 -16.68 14.94
CA PRO A 227 4.21 -17.07 14.11
C PRO A 227 4.51 -16.02 13.05
N GLU A 228 5.77 -15.63 12.95
CA GLU A 228 6.24 -14.63 12.00
C GLU A 228 6.80 -15.28 10.73
N THR A 229 6.67 -14.59 9.62
CA THR A 229 7.37 -14.87 8.36
C THR A 229 8.36 -13.75 8.10
N LEU A 230 9.65 -14.10 7.88
CA LEU A 230 10.66 -13.16 7.42
C LEU A 230 10.54 -13.00 5.90
N PHE A 231 10.35 -11.77 5.43
CA PHE A 231 10.10 -11.44 4.02
C PHE A 231 11.09 -10.40 3.56
N TYR A 232 11.99 -10.77 2.67
CA TYR A 232 12.99 -9.89 2.08
C TYR A 232 12.38 -9.04 0.98
N TYR A 233 12.86 -7.80 0.87
CA TYR A 233 12.53 -6.82 -0.14
C TYR A 233 13.76 -6.59 -1.01
N ASP A 234 13.77 -7.19 -2.17
CA ASP A 234 14.92 -7.18 -3.09
C ASP A 234 14.63 -6.34 -4.34
N ASP A 235 15.69 -5.99 -5.07
CA ASP A 235 15.62 -5.35 -6.39
C ASP A 235 14.78 -4.05 -6.41
N HIS A 236 15.11 -3.12 -5.52
CA HIS A 236 14.42 -1.82 -5.43
C HIS A 236 14.54 -1.01 -6.72
N VAL A 237 13.42 -0.41 -7.15
CA VAL A 237 13.35 0.52 -8.27
C VAL A 237 12.63 1.79 -7.88
N THR A 238 13.00 2.92 -8.50
CA THR A 238 12.28 4.18 -8.33
C THR A 238 11.40 4.44 -9.55
N VAL A 239 10.09 4.53 -9.33
CA VAL A 239 9.08 4.82 -10.35
C VAL A 239 8.25 5.99 -9.89
N ASP A 240 8.05 6.98 -10.74
CA ASP A 240 7.25 8.18 -10.45
C ASP A 240 7.63 8.94 -9.16
N GLY A 241 8.88 8.77 -8.69
CA GLY A 241 9.40 9.37 -7.47
C GLY A 241 9.34 8.47 -6.23
N LEU A 242 8.69 7.32 -6.30
CA LEU A 242 8.56 6.35 -5.21
C LEU A 242 9.47 5.14 -5.44
N THR A 243 10.15 4.72 -4.40
CA THR A 243 11.07 3.55 -4.42
C THR A 243 10.38 2.37 -3.78
N VAL A 244 10.30 1.26 -4.52
CA VAL A 244 9.63 0.03 -4.11
C VAL A 244 10.44 -1.20 -4.53
N ALA A 245 10.29 -2.31 -3.81
CA ALA A 245 10.91 -3.58 -4.19
C ALA A 245 10.18 -4.23 -5.37
N THR A 246 10.87 -5.03 -6.15
CA THR A 246 10.30 -5.79 -7.28
C THR A 246 10.41 -7.29 -7.12
N ALA A 247 11.19 -7.77 -6.16
CA ALA A 247 11.32 -9.18 -5.82
C ALA A 247 11.21 -9.38 -4.32
N PHE A 248 10.58 -10.47 -3.92
CA PHE A 248 10.29 -10.78 -2.52
C PHE A 248 10.52 -12.26 -2.25
N ARG A 249 11.08 -12.59 -1.08
CA ARG A 249 11.33 -13.97 -0.66
C ARG A 249 10.99 -14.16 0.81
N GLY A 250 10.05 -15.07 1.09
CA GLY A 250 9.56 -15.37 2.42
C GLY A 250 10.12 -16.66 2.99
N TYR A 251 10.44 -16.62 4.26
CA TYR A 251 10.96 -17.73 5.04
C TYR A 251 10.25 -17.82 6.38
N ASP A 252 10.14 -19.01 6.95
CA ASP A 252 9.77 -19.11 8.36
C ASP A 252 10.76 -18.31 9.21
N PHE A 253 10.24 -17.67 10.26
CA PHE A 253 11.08 -17.06 11.29
C PHE A 253 10.96 -17.90 12.56
N THR A 254 12.07 -18.45 13.01
CA THR A 254 12.06 -19.40 14.12
C THR A 254 11.96 -18.71 15.48
N GLU A 255 11.53 -19.43 16.51
CA GLU A 255 11.48 -18.92 17.89
C GLU A 255 12.87 -18.50 18.41
N ASP A 256 13.95 -19.07 17.86
CA ASP A 256 15.34 -18.71 18.20
C ASP A 256 15.80 -17.42 17.47
N GLY A 257 14.94 -16.80 16.65
CA GLY A 257 15.24 -15.56 15.90
C GLY A 257 16.06 -15.79 14.64
N GLU A 258 15.98 -16.96 14.04
CA GLU A 258 16.74 -17.33 12.84
C GLU A 258 15.82 -17.51 11.63
N ARG A 259 16.39 -17.31 10.42
CA ARG A 259 15.72 -17.64 9.17
C ARG A 259 15.57 -19.15 9.04
N GLY A 260 14.32 -19.61 8.88
CA GLY A 260 13.95 -20.99 8.71
C GLY A 260 13.84 -21.43 7.24
N GLU A 261 12.87 -22.30 6.94
CA GLU A 261 12.65 -22.84 5.61
C GLU A 261 11.98 -21.80 4.69
N PHE A 262 12.23 -21.94 3.36
CA PHE A 262 11.59 -21.11 2.35
C PHE A 262 10.08 -21.40 2.27
N LYS A 263 9.26 -20.35 2.25
CA LYS A 263 7.79 -20.44 2.20
C LYS A 263 7.19 -19.90 0.93
N ASN A 264 7.59 -18.70 0.53
CA ASN A 264 6.92 -17.99 -0.56
C ASN A 264 7.86 -17.04 -1.27
N GLU A 265 7.46 -16.65 -2.47
CA GLU A 265 8.10 -15.60 -3.25
C GLU A 265 7.03 -14.74 -3.94
N ALA A 266 7.40 -13.51 -4.25
CA ALA A 266 6.59 -12.66 -5.09
C ALA A 266 7.44 -11.79 -6.00
N PHE A 267 6.85 -11.35 -7.11
CA PHE A 267 7.46 -10.45 -8.07
C PHE A 267 6.47 -9.37 -8.49
N ALA A 268 6.98 -8.14 -8.61
CA ALA A 268 6.21 -7.01 -9.13
C ALA A 268 6.87 -6.46 -10.38
N ASP A 269 6.10 -6.28 -11.45
CA ASP A 269 6.57 -5.64 -12.67
C ASP A 269 5.54 -4.64 -13.23
N SER A 270 5.94 -3.85 -14.22
CA SER A 270 5.05 -2.88 -14.90
C SER A 270 4.43 -1.85 -13.94
N ILE A 271 5.19 -1.44 -12.94
CA ILE A 271 4.76 -0.56 -11.86
C ILE A 271 4.48 0.86 -12.40
N SER A 272 3.38 1.46 -11.97
CA SER A 272 3.06 2.88 -12.18
C SER A 272 2.22 3.41 -11.03
N PHE A 273 2.52 4.63 -10.61
CA PHE A 273 1.78 5.39 -9.60
C PHE A 273 0.90 6.50 -10.22
N ARG A 274 0.75 6.49 -11.54
CA ARG A 274 0.02 7.52 -12.32
C ARG A 274 -1.08 6.98 -13.22
N ARG A 275 -1.33 5.67 -13.20
CA ARG A 275 -2.40 5.08 -13.98
C ARG A 275 -3.74 5.54 -13.40
N PRO A 276 -4.70 6.07 -14.19
CA PRO A 276 -6.01 6.39 -13.68
C PRO A 276 -6.72 5.16 -13.10
N PHE A 277 -7.37 5.32 -11.95
CA PHE A 277 -8.28 4.30 -11.41
C PHE A 277 -9.56 4.28 -12.25
N ASP A 278 -9.91 3.10 -12.76
CA ASP A 278 -11.16 2.90 -13.47
C ASP A 278 -12.19 2.25 -12.54
N PRO A 279 -13.18 2.99 -12.03
CA PRO A 279 -14.17 2.44 -11.11
C PRO A 279 -14.99 1.29 -11.69
N THR A 280 -15.08 1.16 -13.02
CA THR A 280 -15.75 0.00 -13.64
C THR A 280 -15.02 -1.31 -13.38
N GLY A 281 -13.74 -1.26 -13.02
CA GLY A 281 -12.98 -2.42 -12.56
C GLY A 281 -13.52 -3.03 -11.26
N MET A 282 -14.19 -2.22 -10.43
CA MET A 282 -14.82 -2.65 -9.18
C MET A 282 -16.21 -3.27 -9.38
N GLU A 283 -16.85 -3.05 -10.54
CA GLU A 283 -18.20 -3.55 -10.82
C GLU A 283 -18.20 -5.09 -11.00
N PRO A 284 -18.90 -5.85 -10.13
CA PRO A 284 -18.98 -7.30 -10.26
C PRO A 284 -19.75 -7.67 -11.54
N PRO A 285 -19.18 -8.53 -12.42
CA PRO A 285 -19.95 -9.08 -13.54
C PRO A 285 -21.15 -9.91 -13.09
N GLU A 286 -22.12 -10.09 -14.00
CA GLU A 286 -23.24 -11.00 -13.74
C GLU A 286 -22.72 -12.41 -13.42
N GLY A 287 -23.19 -12.97 -12.28
CA GLY A 287 -22.76 -14.29 -11.81
C GLY A 287 -21.46 -14.28 -10.98
N ALA A 288 -20.89 -13.13 -10.67
CA ALA A 288 -19.73 -13.08 -9.77
C ALA A 288 -20.04 -13.71 -8.40
N ARG A 289 -19.05 -14.42 -7.85
CA ARG A 289 -19.13 -15.02 -6.51
C ARG A 289 -18.61 -14.02 -5.47
N PHE A 290 -19.46 -13.65 -4.54
CA PHE A 290 -19.05 -12.86 -3.38
C PHE A 290 -18.47 -13.76 -2.29
N VAL A 291 -17.47 -13.25 -1.58
CA VAL A 291 -16.80 -13.95 -0.48
C VAL A 291 -17.10 -13.21 0.82
N ALA A 292 -17.77 -13.90 1.73
CA ALA A 292 -18.16 -13.34 3.02
C ALA A 292 -16.94 -13.08 3.93
N PRO A 293 -17.05 -12.15 4.92
CA PRO A 293 -16.04 -11.96 5.96
C PRO A 293 -15.75 -13.26 6.73
N PRO A 294 -14.53 -13.43 7.23
CA PRO A 294 -14.19 -14.55 8.10
C PRO A 294 -15.12 -14.59 9.32
N GLY A 295 -15.66 -15.78 9.65
CA GLY A 295 -16.50 -15.98 10.84
C GLY A 295 -17.96 -15.53 10.70
N SER A 296 -18.41 -15.13 9.51
CA SER A 296 -19.80 -14.73 9.23
C SER A 296 -20.69 -15.90 8.83
#